data_4c1b937d1ed6c9bbc40fba09cf4dc839
#
_entry.id   4c1b937d1ed6c9bbc40fba09cf4dc839
#
_cell.length_a   1.000
_cell.length_b   1.000
_cell.length_c   1.000
_cell.angle_alpha   90.00
_cell.angle_beta   90.00
_cell.angle_gamma   90.00
#
_symmetry.space_group_name_H-M   'P 1'
#
loop_
_entity.id
_entity.type
_entity.pdbx_description
1 polymer ?
#
loop_
_entity_poly.entity_id
_entity_poly.type
_entity_poly.pdbx_seq_one_letter_code
_entity_poly.pdbx_strand_id
1 'polypeptide(L)'
;LAAVAAKFFDETPRAAMQADPRTYSLPRWRITRWLADCGADVPEDIRVALVGNLYGTLPVFVGGILNTLLVAAAITARSPTPLFIAWAAVEIAICLARFGVLILARRRALARRPTPTDLNLLLSVAWSGSVGYGALISLATGDWVAATLACVSAGAMVGGVCFRNFSAPRLCGTMIVLSLGPTIPGALLAGQSLMLVLFFQIPMYLAAMTMACFKLNRMLIATMRAERENDRRARHDELTGLANRSGLVSALEERLSGPSAPDQILALLYLDLDDFKVVNDTHGHAAGDLLLENVAKRIRALLREGDLPARLGGDEFVVLTASCTAEEATAFGRRLVEVIGAPYDLGSGGSARIGVSIGVAMAPEHGRKAADLLRAADAALYQAKFAGGARCQPAAEEDLVRLRRLLARGTGQPARPSAAA
;
A
#
# COMPACT_ATOMS: atom_id res chain seq x y z
N LEU A 1 17.05 -24.51 15.31
CA LEU A 1 16.51 -24.36 13.94
C LEU A 1 15.01 -24.06 13.95
N ALA A 2 14.16 -24.80 14.72
CA ALA A 2 12.73 -24.54 14.82
C ALA A 2 12.39 -23.16 15.41
N ALA A 3 13.08 -22.69 16.45
CA ALA A 3 12.88 -21.38 17.05
C ALA A 3 13.34 -20.21 16.14
N VAL A 4 14.34 -20.45 15.27
CA VAL A 4 14.77 -19.50 14.25
C VAL A 4 13.75 -19.45 13.09
N ALA A 5 13.22 -20.61 12.67
CA ALA A 5 12.18 -20.69 11.66
C ALA A 5 10.88 -20.01 12.11
N ALA A 6 10.44 -20.21 13.37
CA ALA A 6 9.24 -19.56 13.90
C ALA A 6 9.32 -18.02 13.85
N LYS A 7 10.49 -17.44 14.15
CA LYS A 7 10.71 -15.99 14.05
C LYS A 7 10.70 -15.45 12.61
N PHE A 8 10.92 -16.30 11.60
CA PHE A 8 10.85 -15.97 10.19
C PHE A 8 9.44 -16.04 9.59
N PHE A 9 8.54 -16.82 10.21
CA PHE A 9 7.16 -16.99 9.73
C PHE A 9 6.12 -16.18 10.51
N ASP A 10 6.51 -15.53 11.61
CA ASP A 10 5.61 -14.76 12.48
C ASP A 10 5.46 -13.28 12.06
N GLU A 11 6.11 -12.85 10.99
CA GLU A 11 5.75 -11.62 10.31
C GLU A 11 4.49 -11.89 9.48
N THR A 12 3.32 -11.74 10.13
CA THR A 12 2.04 -11.72 9.43
C THR A 12 2.12 -10.69 8.29
N PRO A 13 1.48 -10.96 7.13
CA PRO A 13 1.46 -10.01 6.00
C PRO A 13 1.02 -8.60 6.37
N ARG A 14 0.26 -8.43 7.45
CA ARG A 14 -0.12 -7.13 8.02
C ARG A 14 1.05 -6.29 8.57
N ALA A 15 2.05 -6.93 9.15
CA ALA A 15 3.24 -6.21 9.65
C ALA A 15 4.19 -5.78 8.52
N ALA A 16 4.23 -6.53 7.42
CA ALA A 16 5.03 -6.19 6.24
C ALA A 16 4.42 -5.06 5.39
N MET A 17 3.12 -4.78 5.53
CA MET A 17 2.40 -3.70 4.85
C MET A 17 2.21 -2.41 5.66
N GLN A 18 2.62 -2.38 6.93
CA GLN A 18 2.85 -1.10 7.61
C GLN A 18 3.93 -0.38 6.82
N ALA A 19 3.54 0.70 6.17
CA ALA A 19 4.27 1.46 5.16
C ALA A 19 5.77 1.47 5.43
N ASP A 20 6.52 0.60 4.73
CA ASP A 20 7.97 0.72 4.68
C ASP A 20 8.26 2.14 4.17
N PRO A 21 8.87 3.03 4.98
CA PRO A 21 9.11 4.41 4.57
C PRO A 21 10.02 4.52 3.34
N ARG A 22 10.54 3.37 2.86
CA ARG A 22 11.40 3.26 1.70
C ARG A 22 10.60 3.24 0.42
N THR A 23 10.79 4.26 -0.42
CA THR A 23 10.19 4.30 -1.76
C THR A 23 11.27 4.01 -2.80
N TYR A 24 11.04 2.98 -3.62
CA TYR A 24 11.96 2.58 -4.69
C TYR A 24 11.49 3.11 -6.04
N SER A 25 12.42 3.60 -6.87
CA SER A 25 12.11 4.17 -8.18
C SER A 25 11.84 3.08 -9.21
N LEU A 26 10.87 3.34 -10.09
CA LEU A 26 10.64 2.49 -11.26
C LEU A 26 11.86 2.51 -12.21
N PRO A 27 12.11 1.44 -12.95
CA PRO A 27 13.21 1.37 -13.92
C PRO A 27 12.98 2.33 -15.09
N ARG A 28 14.09 2.90 -15.63
CA ARG A 28 14.06 3.93 -16.68
C ARG A 28 14.44 3.41 -18.05
N TRP A 29 15.33 2.42 -18.14
CA TRP A 29 15.83 1.90 -19.42
C TRP A 29 14.84 0.95 -20.07
N ARG A 30 14.83 0.85 -21.40
CA ARG A 30 13.85 0.01 -22.12
C ARG A 30 13.91 -1.46 -21.69
N ILE A 31 15.13 -2.00 -21.54
CA ILE A 31 15.35 -3.41 -21.16
C ILE A 31 14.87 -3.66 -19.73
N THR A 32 15.24 -2.81 -18.79
CA THR A 32 14.88 -2.98 -17.37
C THR A 32 13.39 -2.72 -17.12
N ARG A 33 12.77 -1.82 -17.87
CA ARG A 33 11.31 -1.67 -17.89
C ARG A 33 10.61 -2.94 -18.37
N TRP A 34 11.13 -3.56 -19.44
CA TRP A 34 10.60 -4.82 -19.93
C TRP A 34 10.77 -5.95 -18.91
N LEU A 35 11.94 -6.05 -18.25
CA LEU A 35 12.21 -7.06 -17.21
C LEU A 35 11.28 -6.90 -15.99
N ALA A 36 10.98 -5.68 -15.59
CA ALA A 36 10.12 -5.37 -14.44
C ALA A 36 8.64 -5.20 -14.80
N ASP A 37 8.26 -5.45 -16.05
CA ASP A 37 6.88 -5.27 -16.50
C ASP A 37 5.96 -6.32 -15.88
N CYS A 38 4.89 -5.81 -15.25
CA CYS A 38 3.85 -6.59 -14.59
C CYS A 38 2.47 -6.47 -15.27
N GLY A 39 2.40 -5.81 -16.45
CA GLY A 39 1.18 -5.60 -17.24
C GLY A 39 0.76 -4.14 -17.34
N ALA A 40 0.06 -3.79 -18.43
CA ALA A 40 -0.36 -2.42 -18.71
C ALA A 40 -1.42 -1.90 -17.71
N ASP A 41 -2.29 -2.78 -17.24
CA ASP A 41 -3.44 -2.44 -16.38
C ASP A 41 -3.11 -2.34 -14.88
N VAL A 42 -1.83 -2.47 -14.50
CA VAL A 42 -1.42 -2.40 -13.10
C VAL A 42 -1.20 -0.93 -12.70
N PRO A 43 -1.89 -0.41 -11.66
CA PRO A 43 -1.70 0.95 -11.15
C PRO A 43 -0.25 1.24 -10.75
N GLU A 44 0.16 2.50 -10.84
CA GLU A 44 1.56 2.91 -10.61
C GLU A 44 2.04 2.63 -9.18
N ASP A 45 1.17 2.86 -8.19
CA ASP A 45 1.43 2.57 -6.79
C ASP A 45 1.74 1.08 -6.55
N ILE A 46 0.96 0.18 -7.17
CA ILE A 46 1.22 -1.27 -7.12
C ILE A 46 2.54 -1.60 -7.83
N ARG A 47 2.85 -0.96 -8.96
CA ARG A 47 4.14 -1.15 -9.66
C ARG A 47 5.32 -0.76 -8.78
N VAL A 48 5.22 0.38 -8.08
CA VAL A 48 6.25 0.83 -7.13
C VAL A 48 6.43 -0.19 -6.00
N ALA A 49 5.32 -0.70 -5.44
CA ALA A 49 5.36 -1.73 -4.40
C ALA A 49 5.98 -3.04 -4.90
N LEU A 50 5.65 -3.48 -6.13
CA LEU A 50 6.25 -4.67 -6.75
C LEU A 50 7.77 -4.52 -6.95
N VAL A 51 8.24 -3.34 -7.38
CA VAL A 51 9.67 -3.04 -7.46
C VAL A 51 10.31 -3.03 -6.06
N GLY A 52 9.62 -2.50 -5.06
CA GLY A 52 10.08 -2.52 -3.66
C GLY A 52 10.34 -3.95 -3.15
N ASN A 53 9.48 -4.90 -3.49
CA ASN A 53 9.63 -6.31 -3.11
C ASN A 53 10.96 -6.94 -3.60
N LEU A 54 11.53 -6.47 -4.71
CA LEU A 54 12.83 -6.93 -5.20
C LEU A 54 14.00 -6.63 -4.23
N TYR A 55 13.80 -5.71 -3.28
CA TYR A 55 14.78 -5.30 -2.29
C TYR A 55 14.53 -5.88 -0.88
N GLY A 56 13.37 -6.54 -0.67
CA GLY A 56 12.86 -6.93 0.66
C GLY A 56 13.66 -8.07 1.32
N THR A 57 13.93 -9.16 0.61
CA THR A 57 14.45 -10.42 1.16
C THR A 57 15.96 -10.45 1.30
N LEU A 58 16.51 -9.72 2.28
CA LEU A 58 17.97 -9.67 2.52
C LEU A 58 18.60 -11.05 2.82
N PRO A 59 18.01 -11.91 3.67
CA PRO A 59 18.58 -13.21 3.96
C PRO A 59 18.72 -14.10 2.72
N VAL A 60 17.71 -14.13 1.85
CA VAL A 60 17.75 -14.91 0.59
C VAL A 60 18.83 -14.36 -0.35
N PHE A 61 18.97 -13.03 -0.39
CA PHE A 61 20.00 -12.39 -1.21
C PHE A 61 21.43 -12.72 -0.74
N VAL A 62 21.69 -12.60 0.56
CA VAL A 62 22.99 -12.91 1.16
C VAL A 62 23.28 -14.41 1.04
N GLY A 63 22.28 -15.27 1.31
CA GLY A 63 22.43 -16.71 1.13
C GLY A 63 22.79 -17.10 -0.30
N GLY A 64 22.18 -16.45 -1.31
CA GLY A 64 22.53 -16.64 -2.72
C GLY A 64 23.97 -16.25 -3.04
N ILE A 65 24.44 -15.10 -2.58
CA ILE A 65 25.83 -14.64 -2.76
C ILE A 65 26.80 -15.64 -2.08
N LEU A 66 26.55 -15.99 -0.83
CA LEU A 66 27.44 -16.90 -0.08
C LEU A 66 27.53 -18.27 -0.77
N ASN A 67 26.39 -18.82 -1.24
CA ASN A 67 26.37 -20.09 -1.92
C ASN A 67 27.21 -20.06 -3.22
N THR A 68 27.02 -19.05 -4.08
CA THR A 68 27.73 -18.99 -5.36
C THR A 68 29.22 -18.72 -5.16
N LEU A 69 29.61 -17.89 -4.20
CA LEU A 69 31.03 -17.67 -3.85
C LEU A 69 31.68 -18.91 -3.27
N LEU A 70 30.98 -19.66 -2.41
CA LEU A 70 31.50 -20.91 -1.85
C LEU A 70 31.75 -21.95 -2.94
N VAL A 71 30.79 -22.11 -3.86
CA VAL A 71 30.89 -23.06 -4.98
C VAL A 71 32.00 -22.66 -5.94
N ALA A 72 32.11 -21.36 -6.31
CA ALA A 72 33.17 -20.87 -7.16
C ALA A 72 34.57 -21.07 -6.53
N ALA A 73 34.69 -20.80 -5.22
CA ALA A 73 35.95 -21.05 -4.50
C ALA A 73 36.29 -22.52 -4.43
N ALA A 74 35.35 -23.42 -4.14
CA ALA A 74 35.57 -24.85 -4.05
C ALA A 74 36.02 -25.44 -5.42
N ILE A 75 35.36 -25.06 -6.51
CA ILE A 75 35.71 -25.52 -7.86
C ILE A 75 37.09 -25.00 -8.28
N THR A 76 37.36 -23.71 -8.03
CA THR A 76 38.67 -23.12 -8.40
C THR A 76 39.81 -23.69 -7.57
N ALA A 77 39.62 -23.97 -6.28
CA ALA A 77 40.60 -24.61 -5.43
C ALA A 77 40.90 -26.05 -5.88
N ARG A 78 39.89 -26.78 -6.35
CA ARG A 78 40.02 -28.14 -6.87
C ARG A 78 40.75 -28.19 -8.21
N SER A 79 40.42 -27.26 -9.12
CA SER A 79 40.94 -27.22 -10.49
C SER A 79 41.38 -25.78 -10.84
N PRO A 80 42.56 -25.35 -10.43
CA PRO A 80 43.01 -23.96 -10.58
C PRO A 80 43.46 -23.64 -12.01
N THR A 81 42.55 -23.79 -12.96
CA THR A 81 42.79 -23.41 -14.37
C THR A 81 42.53 -21.91 -14.57
N PRO A 82 43.17 -21.26 -15.54
CA PRO A 82 42.92 -19.85 -15.84
C PRO A 82 41.43 -19.54 -16.08
N LEU A 83 40.68 -20.49 -16.65
CA LEU A 83 39.26 -20.37 -16.93
C LEU A 83 38.43 -20.28 -15.64
N PHE A 84 38.65 -21.17 -14.68
CA PHE A 84 37.93 -21.15 -13.39
C PHE A 84 38.36 -19.96 -12.52
N ILE A 85 39.63 -19.57 -12.55
CA ILE A 85 40.13 -18.39 -11.83
C ILE A 85 39.44 -17.12 -12.38
N ALA A 86 39.40 -16.96 -13.71
CA ALA A 86 38.73 -15.83 -14.34
C ALA A 86 37.22 -15.79 -14.02
N TRP A 87 36.56 -16.95 -14.10
CA TRP A 87 35.12 -17.04 -13.71
C TRP A 87 34.91 -16.67 -12.25
N ALA A 88 35.68 -17.20 -11.31
CA ALA A 88 35.55 -16.88 -9.89
C ALA A 88 35.79 -15.38 -9.62
N ALA A 89 36.77 -14.76 -10.29
CA ALA A 89 37.02 -13.33 -10.19
C ALA A 89 35.81 -12.50 -10.66
N VAL A 90 35.20 -12.88 -11.78
CA VAL A 90 33.96 -12.23 -12.31
C VAL A 90 32.81 -12.42 -11.35
N GLU A 91 32.61 -13.63 -10.80
CA GLU A 91 31.56 -13.92 -9.82
C GLU A 91 31.71 -13.05 -8.56
N ILE A 92 32.93 -12.95 -8.02
CA ILE A 92 33.21 -12.08 -6.87
C ILE A 92 32.89 -10.62 -7.21
N ALA A 93 33.33 -10.11 -8.37
CA ALA A 93 33.11 -8.74 -8.78
C ALA A 93 31.60 -8.42 -8.91
N ILE A 94 30.81 -9.31 -9.51
CA ILE A 94 29.36 -9.17 -9.65
C ILE A 94 28.68 -9.18 -8.26
N CYS A 95 29.07 -10.11 -7.38
CA CYS A 95 28.52 -10.22 -6.03
C CYS A 95 28.78 -8.95 -5.20
N LEU A 96 30.01 -8.41 -5.25
CA LEU A 96 30.36 -7.16 -4.57
C LEU A 96 29.58 -5.98 -5.14
N ALA A 97 29.48 -5.86 -6.46
CA ALA A 97 28.71 -4.82 -7.12
C ALA A 97 27.22 -4.89 -6.72
N ARG A 98 26.62 -6.08 -6.73
CA ARG A 98 25.21 -6.30 -6.31
C ARG A 98 24.99 -5.89 -4.86
N PHE A 99 25.90 -6.27 -3.96
CA PHE A 99 25.80 -5.92 -2.55
C PHE A 99 25.92 -4.39 -2.35
N GLY A 100 26.86 -3.74 -3.02
CA GLY A 100 27.04 -2.29 -3.00
C GLY A 100 25.81 -1.55 -3.52
N VAL A 101 25.23 -2.00 -4.64
CA VAL A 101 24.01 -1.42 -5.22
C VAL A 101 22.82 -1.61 -4.29
N LEU A 102 22.67 -2.75 -3.61
CA LEU A 102 21.60 -2.98 -2.65
C LEU A 102 21.70 -2.01 -1.47
N ILE A 103 22.90 -1.82 -0.88
CA ILE A 103 23.11 -0.87 0.21
C ILE A 103 22.79 0.56 -0.25
N LEU A 104 23.29 0.95 -1.43
CA LEU A 104 23.03 2.28 -2.01
C LEU A 104 21.54 2.51 -2.25
N ALA A 105 20.84 1.51 -2.81
CA ALA A 105 19.39 1.58 -3.06
C ALA A 105 18.61 1.79 -1.75
N ARG A 106 18.92 1.03 -0.70
CA ARG A 106 18.28 1.16 0.62
C ARG A 106 18.53 2.54 1.26
N ARG A 107 19.77 3.04 1.21
CA ARG A 107 20.09 4.38 1.72
C ARG A 107 19.35 5.49 0.95
N ARG A 108 19.29 5.38 -0.39
CA ARG A 108 18.57 6.35 -1.22
C ARG A 108 17.06 6.29 -1.01
N ALA A 109 16.50 5.09 -0.87
CA ALA A 109 15.07 4.91 -0.61
C ALA A 109 14.64 5.56 0.71
N LEU A 110 15.41 5.38 1.80
CA LEU A 110 15.19 6.06 3.08
C LEU A 110 15.28 7.59 2.95
N ALA A 111 16.20 8.09 2.13
CA ALA A 111 16.36 9.52 1.85
C ALA A 111 15.36 10.06 0.83
N ARG A 112 14.39 9.27 0.38
CA ARG A 112 13.43 9.59 -0.70
C ARG A 112 14.11 10.09 -2.00
N ARG A 113 15.30 9.55 -2.32
CA ARG A 113 16.05 9.87 -3.52
C ARG A 113 15.90 8.76 -4.57
N PRO A 114 16.06 9.06 -5.87
CA PRO A 114 16.00 8.04 -6.93
C PRO A 114 16.97 6.88 -6.67
N THR A 115 16.46 5.65 -6.77
CA THR A 115 17.22 4.43 -6.51
C THR A 115 17.85 3.87 -7.79
N PRO A 116 18.99 3.15 -7.74
CA PRO A 116 19.65 2.56 -8.89
C PRO A 116 18.98 1.26 -9.34
N THR A 117 17.66 1.28 -9.58
CA THR A 117 16.85 0.10 -9.89
C THR A 117 17.30 -0.58 -11.18
N ASP A 118 17.60 0.19 -12.23
CA ASP A 118 18.10 -0.34 -13.49
C ASP A 118 19.37 -1.18 -13.32
N LEU A 119 20.32 -0.65 -12.55
CA LEU A 119 21.59 -1.34 -12.28
C LEU A 119 21.37 -2.61 -11.45
N ASN A 120 20.46 -2.58 -10.47
CA ASN A 120 20.11 -3.76 -9.67
C ASN A 120 19.54 -4.90 -10.54
N LEU A 121 18.66 -4.56 -11.49
CA LEU A 121 18.07 -5.53 -12.41
C LEU A 121 19.12 -6.14 -13.34
N LEU A 122 19.97 -5.31 -13.96
CA LEU A 122 21.04 -5.79 -14.86
C LEU A 122 22.07 -6.65 -14.14
N LEU A 123 22.49 -6.26 -12.95
CA LEU A 123 23.41 -7.06 -12.15
C LEU A 123 22.79 -8.39 -11.70
N SER A 124 21.47 -8.45 -11.53
CA SER A 124 20.77 -9.71 -11.24
C SER A 124 20.80 -10.66 -12.45
N VAL A 125 20.61 -10.12 -13.65
CA VAL A 125 20.74 -10.87 -14.91
C VAL A 125 22.19 -11.33 -15.12
N ALA A 126 23.18 -10.44 -14.96
CA ALA A 126 24.60 -10.77 -15.09
C ALA A 126 25.04 -11.87 -14.12
N TRP A 127 24.58 -11.79 -12.87
CA TRP A 127 24.86 -12.81 -11.86
C TRP A 127 24.31 -14.19 -12.26
N SER A 128 23.07 -14.25 -12.74
CA SER A 128 22.47 -15.51 -13.18
C SER A 128 23.21 -16.11 -14.38
N GLY A 129 23.67 -15.25 -15.30
CA GLY A 129 24.53 -15.66 -16.40
C GLY A 129 25.89 -16.23 -15.96
N SER A 130 26.51 -15.62 -14.94
CA SER A 130 27.77 -16.12 -14.35
C SER A 130 27.58 -17.48 -13.69
N VAL A 131 26.48 -17.69 -12.95
CA VAL A 131 26.16 -19.00 -12.35
C VAL A 131 25.97 -20.07 -13.43
N GLY A 132 25.23 -19.79 -14.49
CA GLY A 132 25.04 -20.73 -15.60
C GLY A 132 26.31 -20.99 -16.38
N TYR A 133 27.14 -19.97 -16.58
CA TYR A 133 28.48 -20.15 -17.21
C TYR A 133 29.35 -21.05 -16.38
N GLY A 134 29.38 -20.92 -15.04
CA GLY A 134 30.10 -21.83 -14.16
C GLY A 134 29.64 -23.28 -14.29
N ALA A 135 28.34 -23.52 -14.43
CA ALA A 135 27.78 -24.86 -14.66
C ALA A 135 28.20 -25.41 -16.03
N LEU A 136 28.15 -24.58 -17.08
CA LEU A 136 28.58 -24.95 -18.43
C LEU A 136 30.04 -25.40 -18.48
N ILE A 137 30.99 -24.57 -17.97
CA ILE A 137 32.42 -24.89 -18.02
C ILE A 137 32.74 -26.09 -17.13
N SER A 138 32.06 -26.24 -16.00
CA SER A 138 32.29 -27.41 -15.13
C SER A 138 31.89 -28.73 -15.81
N LEU A 139 30.75 -28.73 -16.54
CA LEU A 139 30.34 -29.90 -17.34
C LEU A 139 31.29 -30.15 -18.50
N ALA A 140 31.78 -29.13 -19.17
CA ALA A 140 32.67 -29.25 -20.34
C ALA A 140 34.06 -29.76 -20.00
N THR A 141 34.55 -29.57 -18.76
CA THR A 141 35.88 -30.04 -18.34
C THR A 141 35.96 -31.52 -17.98
N GLY A 142 34.80 -32.20 -17.83
CA GLY A 142 34.75 -33.59 -17.45
C GLY A 142 35.06 -33.89 -15.97
N ASP A 143 35.25 -32.83 -15.12
CA ASP A 143 35.36 -32.99 -13.66
C ASP A 143 33.94 -33.10 -13.06
N TRP A 144 33.51 -34.35 -12.82
CA TRP A 144 32.19 -34.64 -12.33
C TRP A 144 31.88 -34.06 -10.94
N VAL A 145 32.90 -33.86 -10.11
CA VAL A 145 32.73 -33.24 -8.79
C VAL A 145 32.40 -31.72 -8.98
N ALA A 146 33.19 -31.05 -9.81
CA ALA A 146 32.93 -29.65 -10.15
C ALA A 146 31.57 -29.47 -10.85
N ALA A 147 31.27 -30.36 -11.82
CA ALA A 147 29.97 -30.36 -12.52
C ALA A 147 28.81 -30.56 -11.56
N THR A 148 28.89 -31.53 -10.65
CA THR A 148 27.83 -31.78 -9.65
C THR A 148 27.65 -30.58 -8.75
N LEU A 149 28.68 -29.99 -8.17
CA LEU A 149 28.61 -28.81 -7.31
C LEU A 149 27.97 -27.63 -8.03
N ALA A 150 28.39 -27.34 -9.26
CA ALA A 150 27.87 -26.22 -10.05
C ALA A 150 26.39 -26.42 -10.43
N CYS A 151 26.01 -27.62 -10.91
CA CYS A 151 24.64 -27.92 -11.32
C CYS A 151 23.68 -27.95 -10.14
N VAL A 152 24.08 -28.56 -9.01
CA VAL A 152 23.24 -28.56 -7.79
C VAL A 152 23.07 -27.14 -7.25
N SER A 153 24.13 -26.32 -7.25
CA SER A 153 24.05 -24.93 -6.85
C SER A 153 23.11 -24.14 -7.77
N ALA A 154 23.28 -24.26 -9.10
CA ALA A 154 22.39 -23.57 -10.06
C ALA A 154 20.93 -23.98 -9.88
N GLY A 155 20.65 -25.28 -9.68
CA GLY A 155 19.30 -25.78 -9.42
C GLY A 155 18.71 -25.29 -8.10
N ALA A 156 19.49 -25.31 -7.02
CA ALA A 156 19.07 -24.81 -5.71
C ALA A 156 18.75 -23.31 -5.73
N MET A 157 19.50 -22.53 -6.53
CA MET A 157 19.27 -21.08 -6.67
C MET A 157 17.93 -20.74 -7.32
N VAL A 158 17.34 -21.61 -8.15
CA VAL A 158 16.06 -21.34 -8.82
C VAL A 158 14.95 -21.05 -7.83
N GLY A 159 14.85 -21.83 -6.74
CA GLY A 159 13.87 -21.57 -5.69
C GLY A 159 14.03 -20.18 -5.05
N GLY A 160 15.27 -19.81 -4.72
CA GLY A 160 15.58 -18.49 -4.17
C GLY A 160 15.32 -17.35 -5.18
N VAL A 161 15.64 -17.56 -6.46
CA VAL A 161 15.36 -16.61 -7.55
C VAL A 161 13.85 -16.41 -7.69
N CYS A 162 13.04 -17.49 -7.71
CA CYS A 162 11.59 -17.43 -7.79
C CYS A 162 11.01 -16.69 -6.58
N PHE A 163 11.37 -17.10 -5.38
CA PHE A 163 10.84 -16.51 -4.14
C PHE A 163 11.15 -15.02 -4.01
N ARG A 164 12.33 -14.58 -4.49
CA ARG A 164 12.73 -13.19 -4.40
C ARG A 164 12.15 -12.31 -5.51
N ASN A 165 12.01 -12.83 -6.73
CA ASN A 165 11.77 -12.02 -7.91
C ASN A 165 10.41 -12.30 -8.60
N PHE A 166 9.48 -13.03 -7.96
CA PHE A 166 8.15 -13.29 -8.56
C PHE A 166 7.33 -12.00 -8.76
N SER A 167 7.67 -10.90 -8.08
CA SER A 167 7.10 -9.57 -8.33
C SER A 167 7.47 -9.00 -9.71
N ALA A 168 8.53 -9.53 -10.36
CA ALA A 168 8.95 -9.20 -11.72
C ALA A 168 9.15 -10.50 -12.52
N PRO A 169 8.08 -11.13 -13.04
CA PRO A 169 8.12 -12.50 -13.56
C PRO A 169 9.01 -12.64 -14.81
N ARG A 170 9.15 -11.61 -15.65
CA ARG A 170 10.08 -11.64 -16.80
C ARG A 170 11.54 -11.62 -16.34
N LEU A 171 11.87 -10.83 -15.32
CA LEU A 171 13.19 -10.87 -14.69
C LEU A 171 13.47 -12.27 -14.13
N CYS A 172 12.52 -12.82 -13.37
CA CYS A 172 12.63 -14.13 -12.77
C CYS A 172 12.88 -15.22 -13.84
N GLY A 173 12.05 -15.27 -14.89
CA GLY A 173 12.21 -16.21 -15.99
C GLY A 173 13.56 -16.06 -16.70
N THR A 174 14.00 -14.83 -16.98
CA THR A 174 15.32 -14.56 -17.58
C THR A 174 16.45 -15.09 -16.70
N MET A 175 16.37 -14.84 -15.38
CA MET A 175 17.39 -15.32 -14.43
C MET A 175 17.44 -16.85 -14.36
N ILE A 176 16.29 -17.52 -14.36
CA ILE A 176 16.19 -18.99 -14.33
C ILE A 176 16.78 -19.58 -15.61
N VAL A 177 16.43 -19.02 -16.77
CA VAL A 177 16.96 -19.46 -18.08
C VAL A 177 18.47 -19.29 -18.14
N LEU A 178 19.01 -18.17 -17.67
CA LEU A 178 20.46 -17.92 -17.68
C LEU A 178 21.22 -18.77 -16.65
N SER A 179 20.60 -19.15 -15.54
CA SER A 179 21.25 -20.00 -14.54
C SER A 179 21.32 -21.47 -14.95
N LEU A 180 20.24 -22.01 -15.52
CA LEU A 180 20.13 -23.45 -15.84
C LEU A 180 20.29 -23.77 -17.34
N GLY A 181 19.88 -22.86 -18.23
CA GLY A 181 19.95 -23.08 -19.67
C GLY A 181 21.33 -23.51 -20.15
N PRO A 182 22.43 -22.90 -19.68
CA PRO A 182 23.79 -23.28 -20.08
C PRO A 182 24.22 -24.72 -19.72
N THR A 183 23.48 -25.39 -18.82
CA THR A 183 23.71 -26.82 -18.55
C THR A 183 23.41 -27.70 -19.77
N ILE A 184 22.51 -27.27 -20.68
CA ILE A 184 22.18 -27.99 -21.91
C ILE A 184 23.40 -28.10 -22.83
N PRO A 185 23.99 -26.99 -23.31
CA PRO A 185 25.23 -27.09 -24.13
C PRO A 185 26.39 -27.69 -23.33
N GLY A 186 26.49 -27.51 -22.02
CA GLY A 186 27.47 -28.17 -21.17
C GLY A 186 27.34 -29.70 -21.22
N ALA A 187 26.10 -30.22 -21.19
CA ALA A 187 25.84 -31.64 -21.32
C ALA A 187 26.28 -32.25 -22.68
N LEU A 188 26.10 -31.47 -23.76
CA LEU A 188 26.65 -31.86 -25.09
C LEU A 188 28.15 -31.95 -25.10
N LEU A 189 28.83 -30.93 -24.54
CA LEU A 189 30.29 -30.88 -24.49
C LEU A 189 30.87 -31.97 -23.60
N ALA A 190 30.15 -32.45 -22.59
CA ALA A 190 30.51 -33.54 -21.72
C ALA A 190 30.63 -34.91 -22.47
N GLY A 191 30.03 -35.04 -23.67
CA GLY A 191 30.13 -36.24 -24.50
C GLY A 191 29.49 -37.51 -23.96
N GLN A 192 28.65 -37.41 -22.93
CA GLN A 192 28.01 -38.53 -22.29
C GLN A 192 26.56 -38.67 -22.73
N SER A 193 26.19 -39.79 -23.38
CA SER A 193 24.87 -39.99 -23.96
C SER A 193 23.71 -39.88 -22.93
N LEU A 194 23.93 -40.30 -21.69
CA LEU A 194 22.92 -40.19 -20.61
C LEU A 194 22.58 -38.72 -20.26
N MET A 195 23.51 -37.78 -20.48
CA MET A 195 23.30 -36.35 -20.28
C MET A 195 22.27 -35.73 -21.23
N LEU A 196 21.95 -36.42 -22.34
CA LEU A 196 20.91 -35.98 -23.29
C LEU A 196 19.54 -35.88 -22.61
N VAL A 197 19.29 -36.53 -21.49
CA VAL A 197 18.10 -36.39 -20.67
C VAL A 197 17.87 -34.91 -20.26
N LEU A 198 18.94 -34.14 -20.05
CA LEU A 198 18.86 -32.73 -19.68
C LEU A 198 18.18 -31.87 -20.77
N PHE A 199 18.18 -32.29 -22.05
CA PHE A 199 17.47 -31.63 -23.12
C PHE A 199 15.94 -31.62 -22.92
N PHE A 200 15.40 -32.58 -22.22
CA PHE A 200 13.98 -32.65 -21.90
C PHE A 200 13.70 -32.11 -20.51
N GLN A 201 14.53 -32.47 -19.55
CA GLN A 201 14.33 -32.13 -18.15
C GLN A 201 14.46 -30.61 -17.90
N ILE A 202 15.51 -29.97 -18.42
CA ILE A 202 15.75 -28.55 -18.19
C ILE A 202 14.67 -27.66 -18.82
N PRO A 203 14.30 -27.78 -20.12
CA PRO A 203 13.23 -26.98 -20.68
C PRO A 203 11.89 -27.17 -19.99
N MET A 204 11.53 -28.40 -19.60
CA MET A 204 10.30 -28.67 -18.85
C MET A 204 10.32 -27.97 -17.49
N TYR A 205 11.44 -28.05 -16.77
CA TYR A 205 11.60 -27.37 -15.48
C TYR A 205 11.58 -25.85 -15.61
N LEU A 206 12.27 -25.29 -16.60
CA LEU A 206 12.27 -23.84 -16.90
C LEU A 206 10.86 -23.35 -17.21
N ALA A 207 10.11 -24.08 -18.03
CA ALA A 207 8.73 -23.73 -18.35
C ALA A 207 7.84 -23.76 -17.11
N ALA A 208 7.91 -24.84 -16.31
CA ALA A 208 7.12 -24.97 -15.08
C ALA A 208 7.42 -23.85 -14.07
N MET A 209 8.69 -23.55 -13.83
CA MET A 209 9.09 -22.52 -12.87
C MET A 209 8.75 -21.11 -13.36
N THR A 210 8.91 -20.84 -14.66
CA THR A 210 8.50 -19.56 -15.25
C THR A 210 6.98 -19.38 -15.16
N MET A 211 6.19 -20.41 -15.48
CA MET A 211 4.73 -20.38 -15.30
C MET A 211 4.33 -20.14 -13.84
N ALA A 212 5.01 -20.81 -12.90
CA ALA A 212 4.78 -20.61 -11.46
C ALA A 212 5.02 -19.14 -11.06
N CYS A 213 6.11 -18.53 -11.53
CA CYS A 213 6.41 -17.12 -11.25
C CYS A 213 5.33 -16.17 -11.79
N PHE A 214 4.84 -16.39 -13.01
CA PHE A 214 3.73 -15.61 -13.56
C PHE A 214 2.44 -15.80 -12.77
N LYS A 215 2.14 -17.03 -12.33
CA LYS A 215 0.96 -17.32 -11.50
C LYS A 215 1.06 -16.62 -10.15
N LEU A 216 2.20 -16.71 -9.47
CA LEU A 216 2.45 -16.04 -8.19
C LEU A 216 2.35 -14.51 -8.31
N ASN A 217 2.90 -13.93 -9.39
CA ASN A 217 2.81 -12.51 -9.65
C ASN A 217 1.34 -12.06 -9.81
N ARG A 218 0.53 -12.79 -10.60
CA ARG A 218 -0.90 -12.51 -10.77
C ARG A 218 -1.64 -12.58 -9.44
N MET A 219 -1.36 -13.58 -8.61
CA MET A 219 -1.96 -13.72 -7.27
C MET A 219 -1.58 -12.54 -6.39
N LEU A 220 -0.30 -12.12 -6.37
CA LEU A 220 0.15 -10.96 -5.60
C LEU A 220 -0.57 -9.68 -6.03
N ILE A 221 -0.65 -9.42 -7.35
CA ILE A 221 -1.36 -8.24 -7.88
C ILE A 221 -2.86 -8.28 -7.51
N ALA A 222 -3.50 -9.44 -7.61
CA ALA A 222 -4.90 -9.59 -7.24
C ALA A 222 -5.12 -9.32 -5.75
N THR A 223 -4.24 -9.82 -4.88
CA THR A 223 -4.28 -9.56 -3.44
C THR A 223 -4.11 -8.07 -3.14
N MET A 224 -3.11 -7.41 -3.72
CA MET A 224 -2.88 -5.97 -3.53
C MET A 224 -4.07 -5.13 -4.01
N ARG A 225 -4.71 -5.51 -5.12
CA ARG A 225 -5.92 -4.84 -5.61
C ARG A 225 -7.09 -5.03 -4.65
N ALA A 226 -7.29 -6.25 -4.16
CA ALA A 226 -8.36 -6.56 -3.20
C ALA A 226 -8.16 -5.80 -1.87
N GLU A 227 -6.95 -5.75 -1.35
CA GLU A 227 -6.62 -4.99 -0.14
C GLU A 227 -6.87 -3.50 -0.32
N ARG A 228 -6.44 -2.93 -1.46
CA ARG A 228 -6.69 -1.52 -1.79
C ARG A 228 -8.19 -1.22 -1.87
N GLU A 229 -8.95 -2.09 -2.52
CA GLU A 229 -10.41 -1.93 -2.61
C GLU A 229 -11.08 -2.07 -1.26
N ASN A 230 -10.63 -3.03 -0.42
CA ASN A 230 -11.11 -3.17 0.94
C ASN A 230 -10.77 -1.93 1.80
N ASP A 231 -9.56 -1.39 1.69
CA ASP A 231 -9.18 -0.16 2.40
C ASP A 231 -10.00 1.05 1.92
N ARG A 232 -10.27 1.14 0.62
CA ARG A 232 -11.16 2.15 0.05
C ARG A 232 -12.57 2.05 0.62
N ARG A 233 -13.17 0.85 0.62
CA ARG A 233 -14.51 0.60 1.19
C ARG A 233 -14.54 0.84 2.69
N ALA A 234 -13.48 0.46 3.40
CA ALA A 234 -13.39 0.69 4.84
C ALA A 234 -13.31 2.17 5.22
N ARG A 235 -12.84 3.05 4.32
CA ARG A 235 -12.61 4.48 4.60
C ARG A 235 -13.50 5.43 3.80
N HIS A 236 -14.24 4.97 2.82
CA HIS A 236 -15.11 5.81 1.99
C HIS A 236 -16.55 5.33 2.00
N ASP A 237 -17.49 6.26 1.83
CA ASP A 237 -18.91 6.01 1.63
C ASP A 237 -19.16 5.60 0.17
N GLU A 238 -19.83 4.48 -0.06
CA GLU A 238 -20.01 3.90 -1.40
C GLU A 238 -20.92 4.76 -2.29
N LEU A 239 -21.92 5.47 -1.72
CA LEU A 239 -22.84 6.28 -2.49
C LEU A 239 -22.18 7.58 -2.98
N THR A 240 -21.56 8.32 -2.06
CA THR A 240 -21.04 9.67 -2.35
C THR A 240 -19.55 9.68 -2.71
N GLY A 241 -18.82 8.61 -2.41
CA GLY A 241 -17.37 8.52 -2.56
C GLY A 241 -16.58 9.46 -1.64
N LEU A 242 -17.23 10.11 -0.66
CA LEU A 242 -16.58 10.88 0.39
C LEU A 242 -15.94 9.96 1.42
N ALA A 243 -15.10 10.49 2.32
CA ALA A 243 -14.65 9.70 3.47
C ALA A 243 -15.89 9.25 4.29
N ASN A 244 -15.85 8.03 4.80
CA ASN A 244 -16.85 7.57 5.78
C ASN A 244 -16.42 7.94 7.21
N ARG A 245 -17.19 7.55 8.23
CA ARG A 245 -16.88 7.79 9.64
C ARG A 245 -15.47 7.33 10.01
N SER A 246 -15.04 6.15 9.57
CA SER A 246 -13.71 5.60 9.86
C SER A 246 -12.60 6.41 9.19
N GLY A 247 -12.78 6.78 7.92
CA GLY A 247 -11.86 7.63 7.18
C GLY A 247 -11.70 9.02 7.80
N LEU A 248 -12.81 9.63 8.23
CA LEU A 248 -12.79 10.92 8.94
C LEU A 248 -12.02 10.84 10.25
N VAL A 249 -12.34 9.86 11.11
CA VAL A 249 -11.69 9.73 12.42
C VAL A 249 -10.19 9.50 12.26
N SER A 250 -9.77 8.60 11.34
CA SER A 250 -8.35 8.36 11.08
C SER A 250 -7.61 9.62 10.60
N ALA A 251 -8.20 10.38 9.68
CA ALA A 251 -7.59 11.62 9.18
C ALA A 251 -7.54 12.73 10.26
N LEU A 252 -8.55 12.80 11.10
CA LEU A 252 -8.61 13.76 12.21
C LEU A 252 -7.55 13.43 13.27
N GLU A 253 -7.40 12.17 13.66
CA GLU A 253 -6.39 11.71 14.60
C GLU A 253 -4.96 11.95 14.07
N GLU A 254 -4.72 11.68 12.79
CA GLU A 254 -3.43 11.94 12.14
C GLU A 254 -3.07 13.43 12.19
N ARG A 255 -4.01 14.33 11.88
CA ARG A 255 -3.80 15.77 11.94
C ARG A 255 -3.60 16.29 13.36
N LEU A 256 -4.33 15.75 14.33
CA LEU A 256 -4.21 16.15 15.74
C LEU A 256 -2.96 15.59 16.44
N SER A 257 -2.34 14.52 15.90
CA SER A 257 -1.16 13.86 16.47
C SER A 257 0.14 14.17 15.72
N GLY A 258 0.08 14.87 14.59
CA GLY A 258 1.22 15.17 13.72
C GLY A 258 2.25 16.11 14.36
N PRO A 259 3.48 16.20 13.83
CA PRO A 259 4.55 17.07 14.33
C PRO A 259 4.16 18.56 14.39
N SER A 260 3.23 18.99 13.53
CA SER A 260 2.70 20.37 13.47
C SER A 260 1.43 20.57 14.30
N ALA A 261 0.95 19.53 15.01
CA ALA A 261 -0.32 19.58 15.74
C ALA A 261 -0.43 20.66 16.84
N PRO A 262 0.65 21.06 17.55
CA PRO A 262 0.53 22.10 18.57
C PRO A 262 0.06 23.45 18.04
N ASP A 263 0.47 23.81 16.82
CA ASP A 263 0.21 25.10 16.18
C ASP A 263 -0.86 25.03 15.07
N GLN A 264 -1.37 23.84 14.79
CA GLN A 264 -2.34 23.65 13.71
C GLN A 264 -3.76 23.90 14.17
N ILE A 265 -4.37 24.96 13.63
CA ILE A 265 -5.79 25.24 13.82
C ILE A 265 -6.57 24.38 12.82
N LEU A 266 -7.52 23.60 13.34
CA LEU A 266 -8.44 22.78 12.55
C LEU A 266 -9.87 23.19 12.85
N ALA A 267 -10.71 23.31 11.81
CA ALA A 267 -12.15 23.46 11.98
C ALA A 267 -12.85 22.18 11.50
N LEU A 268 -13.82 21.73 12.30
CA LEU A 268 -14.72 20.64 11.98
C LEU A 268 -16.13 21.19 11.87
N LEU A 269 -16.71 21.09 10.68
CA LEU A 269 -18.09 21.47 10.40
C LEU A 269 -18.93 20.21 10.30
N TYR A 270 -19.90 20.06 11.18
CA TYR A 270 -20.86 18.95 11.18
C TYR A 270 -22.17 19.42 10.55
N LEU A 271 -22.60 18.78 9.49
CA LEU A 271 -23.72 19.14 8.64
C LEU A 271 -24.79 18.05 8.72
N ASP A 272 -26.06 18.46 8.76
CA ASP A 272 -27.20 17.56 8.67
C ASP A 272 -28.27 18.21 7.77
N LEU A 273 -28.76 17.43 6.82
CA LEU A 273 -29.75 17.91 5.86
C LEU A 273 -31.14 17.98 6.53
N ASP A 274 -31.70 19.19 6.58
CA ASP A 274 -33.00 19.42 7.22
C ASP A 274 -34.12 18.75 6.40
N ASP A 275 -34.97 17.96 7.07
CA ASP A 275 -36.13 17.30 6.47
C ASP A 275 -35.82 16.33 5.29
N PHE A 276 -34.63 15.75 5.25
CA PHE A 276 -34.25 14.79 4.20
C PHE A 276 -35.21 13.60 4.05
N LYS A 277 -35.83 13.17 5.17
CA LYS A 277 -36.84 12.13 5.16
C LYS A 277 -38.07 12.53 4.31
N VAL A 278 -38.48 13.78 4.31
CA VAL A 278 -39.61 14.28 3.49
C VAL A 278 -39.31 14.13 2.01
N VAL A 279 -38.05 14.35 1.59
CA VAL A 279 -37.61 14.14 0.20
C VAL A 279 -37.73 12.66 -0.17
N ASN A 280 -37.29 11.76 0.69
CA ASN A 280 -37.40 10.31 0.46
C ASN A 280 -38.88 9.87 0.38
N ASP A 281 -39.69 10.35 1.30
CA ASP A 281 -41.14 9.99 1.37
C ASP A 281 -41.91 10.54 0.15
N THR A 282 -41.49 11.69 -0.41
CA THR A 282 -42.18 12.36 -1.54
C THR A 282 -41.68 11.84 -2.90
N HIS A 283 -40.38 11.65 -3.07
CA HIS A 283 -39.76 11.38 -4.36
C HIS A 283 -39.14 9.98 -4.46
N GLY A 284 -39.16 9.20 -3.36
CA GLY A 284 -38.58 7.86 -3.28
C GLY A 284 -37.11 7.86 -2.95
N HIS A 285 -36.58 6.72 -2.48
CA HIS A 285 -35.19 6.55 -2.05
C HIS A 285 -34.17 6.82 -3.15
N ALA A 286 -34.46 6.45 -4.41
CA ALA A 286 -33.56 6.72 -5.53
C ALA A 286 -33.33 8.23 -5.76
N ALA A 287 -34.37 9.06 -5.57
CA ALA A 287 -34.25 10.51 -5.63
C ALA A 287 -33.44 11.06 -4.42
N GLY A 288 -33.62 10.47 -3.24
CA GLY A 288 -32.82 10.78 -2.05
C GLY A 288 -31.34 10.46 -2.25
N ASP A 289 -31.01 9.31 -2.82
CA ASP A 289 -29.64 8.93 -3.15
C ASP A 289 -29.00 9.91 -4.14
N LEU A 290 -29.72 10.27 -5.20
CA LEU A 290 -29.28 11.28 -6.17
C LEU A 290 -29.07 12.66 -5.52
N LEU A 291 -29.92 13.04 -4.57
CA LEU A 291 -29.78 14.27 -3.79
C LEU A 291 -28.48 14.22 -2.97
N LEU A 292 -28.21 13.13 -2.25
CA LEU A 292 -26.98 12.96 -1.44
C LEU A 292 -25.71 13.01 -2.30
N GLU A 293 -25.72 12.40 -3.49
CA GLU A 293 -24.61 12.53 -4.44
C GLU A 293 -24.38 13.97 -4.90
N ASN A 294 -25.47 14.70 -5.18
CA ASN A 294 -25.39 16.09 -5.61
C ASN A 294 -24.97 17.02 -4.47
N VAL A 295 -25.40 16.78 -3.22
CA VAL A 295 -24.89 17.47 -2.02
C VAL A 295 -23.38 17.24 -1.89
N ALA A 296 -22.92 16.01 -2.01
CA ALA A 296 -21.48 15.68 -1.97
C ALA A 296 -20.67 16.41 -3.06
N LYS A 297 -21.21 16.50 -4.29
CA LYS A 297 -20.60 17.27 -5.39
C LYS A 297 -20.50 18.77 -5.07
N ARG A 298 -21.57 19.36 -4.51
CA ARG A 298 -21.58 20.77 -4.09
C ARG A 298 -20.58 21.05 -2.96
N ILE A 299 -20.50 20.17 -1.96
CA ILE A 299 -19.52 20.29 -0.89
C ILE A 299 -18.11 20.26 -1.50
N ARG A 300 -17.77 19.25 -2.32
CA ARG A 300 -16.46 19.14 -2.96
C ARG A 300 -16.06 20.36 -3.79
N ALA A 301 -17.01 20.98 -4.50
CA ALA A 301 -16.76 22.15 -5.33
C ALA A 301 -16.34 23.40 -4.54
N LEU A 302 -16.64 23.44 -3.24
CA LEU A 302 -16.30 24.55 -2.35
C LEU A 302 -14.97 24.35 -1.60
N LEU A 303 -14.43 23.11 -1.60
CA LEU A 303 -13.27 22.75 -0.81
C LEU A 303 -11.96 23.16 -1.48
N ARG A 304 -10.97 23.46 -0.66
CA ARG A 304 -9.58 23.70 -1.04
C ARG A 304 -8.78 22.39 -1.00
N GLU A 305 -7.61 22.41 -1.60
CA GLU A 305 -6.64 21.34 -1.44
C GLU A 305 -6.28 21.18 0.05
N GLY A 306 -6.39 19.96 0.54
CA GLY A 306 -6.16 19.64 1.95
C GLY A 306 -7.41 19.60 2.83
N ASP A 307 -8.57 20.10 2.38
CA ASP A 307 -9.83 19.89 3.09
C ASP A 307 -10.35 18.47 2.89
N LEU A 308 -11.06 17.93 3.88
CA LEU A 308 -11.58 16.56 3.84
C LEU A 308 -13.10 16.57 4.05
N PRO A 309 -13.90 16.25 3.02
CA PRO A 309 -15.31 15.99 3.16
C PRO A 309 -15.56 14.53 3.55
N ALA A 310 -16.50 14.31 4.44
CA ALA A 310 -16.94 12.98 4.87
C ALA A 310 -18.47 12.90 4.93
N ARG A 311 -19.00 11.67 4.78
CA ARG A 311 -20.39 11.34 5.09
C ARG A 311 -20.40 10.27 6.18
N LEU A 312 -21.10 10.53 7.27
CA LEU A 312 -21.11 9.65 8.44
C LEU A 312 -22.21 8.57 8.35
N GLY A 313 -23.25 8.84 7.59
CA GLY A 313 -24.39 7.97 7.33
C GLY A 313 -25.66 8.80 7.15
N GLY A 314 -26.69 8.24 6.48
CA GLY A 314 -27.93 8.95 6.24
C GLY A 314 -27.71 10.31 5.56
N ASP A 315 -28.12 11.37 6.22
CA ASP A 315 -28.07 12.78 5.82
C ASP A 315 -26.97 13.59 6.51
N GLU A 316 -26.08 12.92 7.27
CA GLU A 316 -25.00 13.55 8.03
C GLU A 316 -23.69 13.64 7.22
N PHE A 317 -23.17 14.85 7.09
CA PHE A 317 -21.88 15.14 6.46
C PHE A 317 -20.94 15.87 7.44
N VAL A 318 -19.64 15.76 7.20
CA VAL A 318 -18.61 16.50 7.94
C VAL A 318 -17.62 17.09 6.96
N VAL A 319 -17.18 18.31 7.24
CA VAL A 319 -16.02 18.91 6.55
C VAL A 319 -14.95 19.22 7.57
N LEU A 320 -13.74 18.73 7.32
CA LEU A 320 -12.54 19.05 8.09
C LEU A 320 -11.66 19.98 7.28
N THR A 321 -11.42 21.20 7.78
CA THR A 321 -10.57 22.19 7.14
C THR A 321 -9.44 22.64 8.08
N ALA A 322 -8.29 23.01 7.53
CA ALA A 322 -7.11 23.43 8.27
C ALA A 322 -6.82 24.91 8.04
N SER A 323 -6.06 25.52 8.97
CA SER A 323 -5.50 26.86 8.83
C SER A 323 -6.56 27.94 8.59
N CYS A 324 -7.66 27.93 9.38
CA CYS A 324 -8.69 28.96 9.31
C CYS A 324 -9.06 29.47 10.72
N THR A 325 -9.44 30.74 10.81
CA THR A 325 -10.00 31.30 12.06
C THR A 325 -11.44 30.82 12.30
N ALA A 326 -11.98 31.03 13.50
CA ALA A 326 -13.37 30.68 13.80
C ALA A 326 -14.37 31.48 12.93
N GLU A 327 -14.04 32.73 12.63
CA GLU A 327 -14.84 33.58 11.73
C GLU A 327 -14.85 33.06 10.31
N GLU A 328 -13.67 32.65 9.79
CA GLU A 328 -13.51 32.07 8.44
C GLU A 328 -14.26 30.73 8.34
N ALA A 329 -14.14 29.86 9.35
CA ALA A 329 -14.86 28.60 9.41
C ALA A 329 -16.38 28.80 9.43
N THR A 330 -16.85 29.79 10.20
CA THR A 330 -18.28 30.13 10.28
C THR A 330 -18.77 30.76 8.97
N ALA A 331 -17.97 31.62 8.33
CA ALA A 331 -18.30 32.20 7.02
C ALA A 331 -18.36 31.12 5.93
N PHE A 332 -17.44 30.14 5.96
CA PHE A 332 -17.46 28.99 5.09
C PHE A 332 -18.71 28.11 5.33
N GLY A 333 -19.08 27.87 6.59
CA GLY A 333 -20.31 27.17 6.95
C GLY A 333 -21.57 27.88 6.40
N ARG A 334 -21.66 29.21 6.48
CA ARG A 334 -22.78 29.96 5.88
C ARG A 334 -22.83 29.80 4.37
N ARG A 335 -21.68 29.82 3.70
CA ARG A 335 -21.59 29.57 2.26
C ARG A 335 -22.06 28.17 1.88
N LEU A 336 -21.74 27.15 2.71
CA LEU A 336 -22.24 25.81 2.54
C LEU A 336 -23.76 25.77 2.65
N VAL A 337 -24.36 26.47 3.64
CA VAL A 337 -25.83 26.57 3.79
C VAL A 337 -26.46 27.13 2.51
N GLU A 338 -25.93 28.21 1.96
CA GLU A 338 -26.44 28.84 0.73
C GLU A 338 -26.35 27.90 -0.48
N VAL A 339 -25.20 27.26 -0.69
CA VAL A 339 -24.95 26.43 -1.88
C VAL A 339 -25.71 25.11 -1.79
N ILE A 340 -25.80 24.50 -0.61
CA ILE A 340 -26.55 23.26 -0.42
C ILE A 340 -28.05 23.56 -0.50
N GLY A 341 -28.52 24.69 -0.01
CA GLY A 341 -29.95 25.12 -0.07
C GLY A 341 -30.44 25.49 -1.46
N ALA A 342 -29.59 25.58 -2.47
CA ALA A 342 -30.00 25.82 -3.85
C ALA A 342 -30.77 24.61 -4.42
N PRO A 343 -31.71 24.83 -5.40
CA PRO A 343 -32.50 23.74 -5.97
C PRO A 343 -31.66 22.63 -6.58
N TYR A 344 -32.21 21.42 -6.49
CA TYR A 344 -31.62 20.20 -7.10
C TYR A 344 -32.56 19.69 -8.18
N ASP A 345 -31.99 19.30 -9.32
CA ASP A 345 -32.66 18.52 -10.35
C ASP A 345 -32.56 17.04 -9.97
N LEU A 346 -33.67 16.40 -9.74
CA LEU A 346 -33.79 14.98 -9.43
C LEU A 346 -34.18 14.13 -10.64
N GLY A 347 -34.03 14.65 -11.85
CA GLY A 347 -34.39 13.98 -13.11
C GLY A 347 -35.89 13.77 -13.21
N SER A 348 -36.32 12.52 -13.42
CA SER A 348 -37.76 12.16 -13.47
C SER A 348 -38.50 12.44 -12.16
N GLY A 349 -37.82 12.64 -11.04
CA GLY A 349 -38.33 13.00 -9.74
C GLY A 349 -38.69 14.49 -9.56
N GLY A 350 -38.38 15.34 -10.57
CA GLY A 350 -38.64 16.78 -10.50
C GLY A 350 -37.53 17.56 -9.83
N SER A 351 -37.89 18.68 -9.17
CA SER A 351 -36.95 19.55 -8.45
C SER A 351 -37.23 19.54 -6.95
N ALA A 352 -36.18 19.46 -6.13
CA ALA A 352 -36.28 19.57 -4.68
C ALA A 352 -35.37 20.70 -4.15
N ARG A 353 -35.74 21.23 -2.99
CA ARG A 353 -34.88 22.09 -2.16
C ARG A 353 -34.74 21.42 -0.80
N ILE A 354 -33.55 21.51 -0.23
CA ILE A 354 -33.31 20.98 1.12
C ILE A 354 -32.47 21.99 1.91
N GLY A 355 -32.81 22.19 3.18
CA GLY A 355 -32.01 22.96 4.11
C GLY A 355 -30.82 22.15 4.60
N VAL A 356 -29.85 22.83 5.20
CA VAL A 356 -28.76 22.19 5.94
C VAL A 356 -28.46 22.99 7.21
N SER A 357 -28.42 22.30 8.32
CA SER A 357 -27.96 22.85 9.60
C SER A 357 -26.52 22.46 9.84
N ILE A 358 -25.69 23.40 10.33
CA ILE A 358 -24.25 23.20 10.47
C ILE A 358 -23.81 23.63 11.88
N GLY A 359 -23.06 22.73 12.56
CA GLY A 359 -22.32 23.04 13.79
C GLY A 359 -20.83 23.12 13.51
N VAL A 360 -20.13 24.11 14.07
CA VAL A 360 -18.69 24.34 13.87
C VAL A 360 -17.93 24.18 15.16
N ALA A 361 -16.91 23.32 15.16
CA ALA A 361 -15.97 23.18 16.29
C ALA A 361 -14.52 23.41 15.82
N MET A 362 -13.73 24.02 16.70
CA MET A 362 -12.33 24.38 16.44
C MET A 362 -11.37 23.58 17.32
N ALA A 363 -10.28 23.08 16.77
CA ALA A 363 -9.14 22.62 17.55
C ALA A 363 -8.06 23.73 17.58
N PRO A 364 -7.39 23.96 18.73
CA PRO A 364 -7.48 23.20 19.99
C PRO A 364 -8.59 23.67 20.93
N GLU A 365 -9.34 24.72 20.63
CA GLU A 365 -10.29 25.42 21.51
C GLU A 365 -11.36 24.46 22.08
N HIS A 366 -12.01 23.66 21.23
CA HIS A 366 -13.07 22.75 21.64
C HIS A 366 -12.58 21.31 21.91
N GLY A 367 -11.27 21.08 21.82
CA GLY A 367 -10.63 19.82 22.14
C GLY A 367 -9.44 19.47 21.25
N ARG A 368 -8.66 18.47 21.70
CA ARG A 368 -7.50 17.92 20.98
C ARG A 368 -7.67 16.43 20.61
N LYS A 369 -8.86 15.89 20.78
CA LYS A 369 -9.23 14.52 20.41
C LYS A 369 -10.37 14.55 19.42
N ALA A 370 -10.37 13.64 18.47
CA ALA A 370 -11.41 13.52 17.46
C ALA A 370 -12.82 13.46 18.08
N ALA A 371 -12.99 12.67 19.15
CA ALA A 371 -14.26 12.51 19.84
C ALA A 371 -14.76 13.81 20.50
N ASP A 372 -13.86 14.68 20.98
CA ASP A 372 -14.25 15.94 21.62
C ASP A 372 -14.74 16.95 20.58
N LEU A 373 -14.03 17.07 19.45
CA LEU A 373 -14.42 17.94 18.34
C LEU A 373 -15.73 17.52 17.70
N LEU A 374 -15.93 16.24 17.46
CA LEU A 374 -17.19 15.71 16.92
C LEU A 374 -18.36 16.02 17.85
N ARG A 375 -18.20 15.83 19.17
CA ARG A 375 -19.24 16.16 20.16
C ARG A 375 -19.54 17.66 20.24
N ALA A 376 -18.49 18.50 20.14
CA ALA A 376 -18.69 19.94 20.18
C ALA A 376 -19.46 20.45 18.95
N ALA A 377 -19.09 19.95 17.78
CA ALA A 377 -19.77 20.30 16.54
C ALA A 377 -21.22 19.78 16.50
N ASP A 378 -21.47 18.56 17.00
CA ASP A 378 -22.82 17.99 17.13
C ASP A 378 -23.69 18.79 18.07
N ALA A 379 -23.17 19.24 19.22
CA ALA A 379 -23.89 20.12 20.13
C ALA A 379 -24.26 21.45 19.46
N ALA A 380 -23.36 22.06 18.71
CA ALA A 380 -23.62 23.29 17.95
C ALA A 380 -24.64 23.05 16.83
N LEU A 381 -24.58 21.92 16.13
CA LEU A 381 -25.56 21.51 15.14
C LEU A 381 -26.96 21.38 15.75
N TYR A 382 -27.08 20.78 16.93
CA TYR A 382 -28.34 20.70 17.64
C TYR A 382 -28.91 22.09 17.92
N GLN A 383 -28.11 23.08 18.34
CA GLN A 383 -28.51 24.46 18.53
C GLN A 383 -28.97 25.13 17.21
N ALA A 384 -28.29 24.84 16.10
CA ALA A 384 -28.67 25.32 14.77
C ALA A 384 -30.10 24.82 14.40
N LYS A 385 -30.34 23.52 14.60
CA LYS A 385 -31.69 22.93 14.38
C LYS A 385 -32.77 23.52 15.30
N PHE A 386 -32.46 23.64 16.59
CA PHE A 386 -33.40 24.19 17.57
C PHE A 386 -33.78 25.65 17.25
N ALA A 387 -32.87 26.43 16.70
CA ALA A 387 -33.08 27.81 16.29
C ALA A 387 -33.83 27.95 14.94
N GLY A 388 -34.34 26.84 14.36
CA GLY A 388 -35.17 26.83 13.16
C GLY A 388 -34.51 26.28 11.90
N GLY A 389 -33.33 25.66 12.02
CA GLY A 389 -32.61 25.02 10.91
C GLY A 389 -31.99 25.98 9.88
N ALA A 390 -31.47 25.43 8.79
CA ALA A 390 -30.89 26.12 7.64
C ALA A 390 -29.90 27.23 8.01
N ARG A 391 -28.99 26.93 8.94
CA ARG A 391 -28.00 27.89 9.46
C ARG A 391 -26.73 27.22 9.95
N CYS A 392 -25.69 28.07 10.12
CA CYS A 392 -24.42 27.68 10.70
C CYS A 392 -24.27 28.27 12.10
N GLN A 393 -23.94 27.41 13.09
CA GLN A 393 -23.77 27.76 14.49
C GLN A 393 -22.36 27.35 14.95
N PRO A 394 -21.52 28.25 15.49
CA PRO A 394 -20.28 27.88 16.15
C PRO A 394 -20.56 27.24 17.52
N ALA A 395 -19.72 26.31 17.95
CA ALA A 395 -19.79 25.75 19.29
C ALA A 395 -19.46 26.83 20.31
N ALA A 396 -20.25 26.88 21.39
CA ALA A 396 -20.00 27.79 22.51
C ALA A 396 -19.37 27.00 23.68
N GLU A 397 -18.43 27.63 24.38
CA GLU A 397 -17.76 27.02 25.55
C GLU A 397 -18.73 26.62 26.65
N GLU A 398 -19.81 27.37 26.80
CA GLU A 398 -20.90 27.10 27.75
C GLU A 398 -21.65 25.81 27.43
N ASP A 399 -21.86 25.48 26.17
CA ASP A 399 -22.55 24.27 25.74
C ASP A 399 -21.71 23.01 26.03
N LEU A 400 -20.40 23.10 25.91
CA LEU A 400 -19.47 22.02 26.30
C LEU A 400 -19.50 21.77 27.81
N VAL A 401 -19.54 22.82 28.63
CA VAL A 401 -19.64 22.71 30.09
C VAL A 401 -20.99 22.08 30.48
N ARG A 402 -22.07 22.47 29.82
CA ARG A 402 -23.43 21.94 30.04
C ARG A 402 -23.50 20.46 29.63
N LEU A 403 -22.91 20.08 28.49
CA LEU A 403 -22.86 18.71 28.02
C LEU A 403 -22.00 17.83 28.94
N ARG A 404 -20.85 18.30 29.38
CA ARG A 404 -19.98 17.60 30.36
C ARG A 404 -20.73 17.37 31.69
N ARG A 405 -21.51 18.33 32.18
CA ARG A 405 -22.36 18.20 33.39
C ARG A 405 -23.49 17.19 33.21
N LEU A 406 -24.14 17.14 32.05
CA LEU A 406 -25.21 16.18 31.75
C LEU A 406 -24.66 14.75 31.66
N LEU A 407 -23.51 14.55 31.01
CA LEU A 407 -22.85 13.24 30.91
C LEU A 407 -22.33 12.76 32.28
N ALA A 408 -21.80 13.65 33.11
CA ALA A 408 -21.39 13.31 34.47
C ALA A 408 -22.59 12.92 35.36
N ARG A 409 -23.77 13.41 35.07
CA ARG A 409 -25.04 13.04 35.79
C ARG A 409 -25.66 11.74 35.26
N GLY A 410 -25.43 11.39 33.98
CA GLY A 410 -25.95 10.17 33.35
C GLY A 410 -25.22 8.89 33.71
N THR A 411 -24.02 8.97 34.33
CA THR A 411 -23.25 7.79 34.80
C THR A 411 -23.62 7.35 36.22
N GLY A 412 -24.56 8.05 36.90
CA GLY A 412 -25.14 7.62 38.15
C GLY A 412 -26.24 6.61 37.91
N GLN A 413 -25.95 5.34 38.08
CA GLN A 413 -26.92 4.24 38.14
C GLN A 413 -28.05 4.57 39.13
N PRO A 414 -29.36 4.50 38.76
CA PRO A 414 -30.41 4.51 39.75
C PRO A 414 -30.30 3.22 40.58
N ALA A 415 -30.12 3.36 41.87
CA ALA A 415 -30.19 2.28 42.82
C ALA A 415 -31.49 1.50 42.62
N ARG A 416 -31.41 0.20 42.34
CA ARG A 416 -32.54 -0.71 42.41
C ARG A 416 -33.10 -0.71 43.87
N PRO A 417 -34.37 -0.47 44.12
CA PRO A 417 -34.92 -0.70 45.42
C PRO A 417 -34.90 -2.21 45.73
N SER A 418 -34.29 -2.54 46.84
CA SER A 418 -34.34 -3.87 47.46
C SER A 418 -35.81 -4.21 47.72
N ALA A 419 -36.32 -5.25 47.05
CA ALA A 419 -37.56 -5.89 47.46
C ALA A 419 -37.23 -6.80 48.63
N ALA A 420 -37.55 -6.34 49.82
CA ALA A 420 -37.76 -7.17 51.01
C ALA A 420 -39.27 -7.40 51.13
N ALA A 421 -39.67 -8.64 51.00
CA ALA A 421 -40.67 -9.41 51.72
C ALA A 421 -40.95 -10.69 50.92
#